data_680dfc9270643194e725c7e3b2feebdf
#
_entry.id   680dfc9270643194e725c7e3b2feebdf
#
_cell.length_a   1.000
_cell.length_b   1.000
_cell.length_c   1.000
_cell.angle_alpha   90.00
_cell.angle_beta   90.00
_cell.angle_gamma   90.00
#
_symmetry.space_group_name_H-M   'P 1'
#
loop_
_entity.id
_entity.type
_entity.pdbx_description
1 polymer ?
#
loop_
_entity_poly.entity_id
_entity_poly.type
_entity_poly.pdbx_seq_one_letter_code
_entity_poly.pdbx_strand_id
1 'polypeptide(L)'
;MRSADATLPKSVPAARAASPARVRELVTPAGLVVWHVEDYTVPVVSIEFAFLGGAAQDPAGRAGLANLVAGLLDEGAGDLGAEAFQEALEEKAIELSFDASRDRVDGSLRFLAEHAGRAFELLGLAVSAPRFETGAIDRVRAQIIAGLKRDESDPNVRARETLQSRAYSGHPYGRPADGVIAELAAIDRDLVLAQHGRLFARDALRIVAVGAISAEALAAGLDRAFANLPAGARLDAIAPAAMQNAGLREIVDLDIPQSTLLLALPGIARKDPLHMPAMVLNHI
;
A
#
# COMPACT_ATOMS: atom_id res chain seq x y z
N MET A 1 -5.67 12.00 -62.99
CA MET A 1 -5.02 12.26 -61.70
C MET A 1 -5.78 13.39 -61.01
N ARG A 2 -6.64 13.08 -60.08
CA ARG A 2 -7.36 14.08 -59.24
C ARG A 2 -6.74 14.03 -57.83
N SER A 3 -6.13 15.16 -57.46
CA SER A 3 -5.60 15.40 -56.12
C SER A 3 -6.77 15.44 -55.13
N ALA A 4 -6.75 14.59 -54.14
CA ALA A 4 -7.70 14.64 -52.99
C ALA A 4 -7.11 15.61 -51.96
N ASP A 5 -7.75 16.75 -51.86
CA ASP A 5 -7.47 17.78 -50.85
C ASP A 5 -8.04 17.26 -49.49
N ALA A 6 -7.17 16.77 -48.62
CA ALA A 6 -7.54 16.33 -47.26
C ALA A 6 -7.61 17.56 -46.35
N THR A 7 -8.81 18.10 -46.19
CA THR A 7 -9.10 19.18 -45.24
C THR A 7 -9.03 18.62 -43.82
N LEU A 8 -8.00 19.04 -43.06
CA LEU A 8 -7.88 18.78 -41.63
C LEU A 8 -9.04 19.42 -40.86
N PRO A 9 -9.64 18.74 -39.89
CA PRO A 9 -10.71 19.32 -39.09
C PRO A 9 -10.22 20.49 -38.27
N LYS A 10 -10.88 21.63 -38.43
CA LYS A 10 -10.64 22.86 -37.68
C LYS A 10 -11.05 22.70 -36.23
N SER A 11 -10.14 23.05 -35.33
CA SER A 11 -10.28 23.27 -33.89
C SER A 11 -10.71 22.06 -33.05
N VAL A 12 -9.72 21.42 -32.45
CA VAL A 12 -9.89 20.75 -31.14
C VAL A 12 -10.30 21.84 -30.17
N PRO A 13 -11.48 21.72 -29.48
CA PRO A 13 -11.83 22.68 -28.45
C PRO A 13 -10.72 22.68 -27.39
N ALA A 14 -10.21 23.89 -27.06
CA ALA A 14 -9.22 24.05 -26.00
C ALA A 14 -9.75 23.38 -24.74
N ALA A 15 -9.01 22.41 -24.24
CA ALA A 15 -9.32 21.77 -22.97
C ALA A 15 -9.51 22.90 -21.96
N ARG A 16 -10.69 22.97 -21.34
CA ARG A 16 -10.95 23.86 -20.24
C ARG A 16 -9.84 23.62 -19.23
N ALA A 17 -9.04 24.65 -18.92
CA ALA A 17 -8.02 24.55 -17.90
C ALA A 17 -8.73 24.07 -16.63
N ALA A 18 -8.47 22.84 -16.20
CA ALA A 18 -9.00 22.31 -14.98
C ALA A 18 -8.56 23.26 -13.86
N SER A 19 -9.50 23.82 -13.11
CA SER A 19 -9.15 24.53 -11.88
C SER A 19 -8.34 23.57 -11.03
N PRO A 20 -7.20 24.00 -10.46
CA PRO A 20 -6.43 23.11 -9.60
C PRO A 20 -7.33 22.59 -8.49
N ALA A 21 -7.39 21.27 -8.34
CA ALA A 21 -8.17 20.64 -7.29
C ALA A 21 -7.81 21.27 -5.95
N ARG A 22 -8.79 21.81 -5.22
CA ARG A 22 -8.55 22.42 -3.93
C ARG A 22 -8.48 21.33 -2.87
N VAL A 23 -7.27 20.86 -2.59
CA VAL A 23 -7.02 20.00 -1.44
C VAL A 23 -7.31 20.76 -0.17
N ARG A 24 -8.18 20.25 0.68
CA ARG A 24 -8.46 20.78 2.02
C ARG A 24 -7.94 19.79 3.06
N GLU A 25 -7.30 20.30 4.08
CA GLU A 25 -7.02 19.52 5.28
C GLU A 25 -8.27 19.56 6.17
N LEU A 26 -8.75 18.40 6.52
CA LEU A 26 -9.88 18.16 7.40
C LEU A 26 -9.38 17.44 8.64
N VAL A 27 -9.75 17.91 9.81
CA VAL A 27 -9.56 17.19 11.07
C VAL A 27 -10.93 16.71 11.53
N THR A 28 -11.08 15.39 11.65
CA THR A 28 -12.36 14.83 12.11
C THR A 28 -12.58 15.04 13.62
N PRO A 29 -13.80 14.92 14.13
CA PRO A 29 -14.06 14.98 15.57
C PRO A 29 -13.22 13.99 16.41
N ALA A 30 -12.88 12.82 15.88
CA ALA A 30 -11.99 11.86 16.53
C ALA A 30 -10.48 12.19 16.37
N GLY A 31 -10.14 13.30 15.71
CA GLY A 31 -8.77 13.78 15.54
C GLY A 31 -8.00 13.16 14.36
N LEU A 32 -8.68 12.50 13.42
CA LEU A 32 -8.05 12.00 12.20
C LEU A 32 -7.78 13.17 11.25
N VAL A 33 -6.57 13.23 10.70
CA VAL A 33 -6.20 14.23 9.69
C VAL A 33 -6.38 13.63 8.31
N VAL A 34 -7.17 14.31 7.47
CA VAL A 34 -7.56 13.85 6.14
C VAL A 34 -7.30 14.94 5.11
N TRP A 35 -6.66 14.62 4.02
CA TRP A 35 -6.60 15.48 2.85
C TRP A 35 -7.77 15.15 1.94
N HIS A 36 -8.66 16.11 1.73
CA HIS A 36 -9.91 15.91 1.02
C HIS A 36 -10.03 16.80 -0.21
N VAL A 37 -10.51 16.21 -1.30
CA VAL A 37 -10.97 16.91 -2.51
C VAL A 37 -12.41 16.51 -2.76
N GLU A 38 -13.31 17.47 -2.61
CA GLU A 38 -14.74 17.26 -2.89
C GLU A 38 -14.99 17.49 -4.38
N ASP A 39 -15.46 16.43 -5.07
CA ASP A 39 -15.74 16.44 -6.51
C ASP A 39 -16.97 15.56 -6.82
N TYR A 40 -18.04 16.21 -7.31
CA TYR A 40 -19.29 15.56 -7.67
C TYR A 40 -19.44 15.30 -9.18
N THR A 41 -18.36 15.40 -9.94
CA THR A 41 -18.38 15.15 -11.39
C THR A 41 -18.83 13.73 -11.72
N VAL A 42 -18.44 12.77 -10.90
CA VAL A 42 -18.90 11.38 -10.93
C VAL A 42 -19.31 10.93 -9.54
N PRO A 43 -20.34 10.07 -9.37
CA PRO A 43 -20.83 9.65 -8.06
C PRO A 43 -19.96 8.57 -7.40
N VAL A 44 -18.64 8.77 -7.42
CA VAL A 44 -17.64 7.83 -6.88
C VAL A 44 -16.82 8.52 -5.80
N VAL A 45 -16.47 7.76 -4.78
CA VAL A 45 -15.53 8.18 -3.73
C VAL A 45 -14.35 7.22 -3.74
N SER A 46 -13.14 7.77 -3.71
CA SER A 46 -11.88 7.02 -3.56
C SER A 46 -11.16 7.52 -2.33
N ILE A 47 -10.78 6.59 -1.46
CA ILE A 47 -10.07 6.87 -0.21
C ILE A 47 -8.80 6.02 -0.22
N GLU A 48 -7.65 6.68 -0.17
CA GLU A 48 -6.36 6.05 0.06
C GLU A 48 -5.95 6.31 1.50
N PHE A 49 -5.53 5.28 2.19
CA PHE A 49 -5.06 5.42 3.55
C PHE A 49 -3.83 4.54 3.79
N ALA A 50 -3.03 4.92 4.77
CA ALA A 50 -1.84 4.17 5.13
C ALA A 50 -1.64 4.18 6.64
N PHE A 51 -1.32 3.01 7.18
CA PHE A 51 -0.80 2.86 8.53
C PHE A 51 0.72 2.85 8.47
N LEU A 52 1.38 3.70 9.23
CA LEU A 52 2.83 3.70 9.33
C LEU A 52 3.33 2.41 9.99
N GLY A 53 4.46 1.89 9.51
CA GLY A 53 5.02 0.63 9.97
C GLY A 53 4.57 -0.54 9.09
N GLY A 54 5.40 -0.99 8.18
CA GLY A 54 5.18 -2.14 7.29
C GLY A 54 6.19 -3.25 7.59
N ALA A 55 6.75 -3.87 6.55
CA ALA A 55 7.70 -4.97 6.66
C ALA A 55 8.99 -4.64 7.44
N ALA A 56 9.35 -3.36 7.59
CA ALA A 56 10.45 -2.96 8.45
C ALA A 56 10.20 -3.28 9.94
N GLN A 57 8.92 -3.44 10.32
CA GLN A 57 8.48 -3.81 11.67
C GLN A 57 8.38 -5.34 11.87
N ASP A 58 8.63 -6.14 10.85
CA ASP A 58 8.64 -7.59 10.99
C ASP A 58 9.75 -8.03 11.95
N PRO A 59 9.47 -8.92 12.91
CA PRO A 59 10.50 -9.49 13.76
C PRO A 59 11.58 -10.19 12.93
N ALA A 60 12.80 -10.30 13.48
CA ALA A 60 13.86 -11.07 12.84
C ALA A 60 13.42 -12.53 12.65
N GLY A 61 13.64 -13.08 11.45
CA GLY A 61 13.20 -14.43 11.08
C GLY A 61 11.70 -14.57 10.84
N ARG A 62 11.01 -13.44 10.55
CA ARG A 62 9.58 -13.41 10.23
C ARG A 62 9.28 -12.46 9.07
N ALA A 63 10.20 -12.34 8.12
CA ALA A 63 10.01 -11.51 6.93
C ALA A 63 8.76 -11.93 6.14
N GLY A 64 7.91 -10.98 5.77
CA GLY A 64 6.64 -11.17 5.11
C GLY A 64 5.44 -11.23 6.06
N LEU A 65 5.64 -11.02 7.38
CA LEU A 65 4.53 -11.00 8.34
C LEU A 65 3.58 -9.83 8.07
N ALA A 66 4.09 -8.62 7.83
CA ALA A 66 3.26 -7.47 7.49
C ALA A 66 2.49 -7.68 6.17
N ASN A 67 3.13 -8.30 5.16
CA ASN A 67 2.50 -8.66 3.89
C ASN A 67 1.37 -9.69 4.09
N LEU A 68 1.61 -10.73 4.89
CA LEU A 68 0.59 -11.71 5.22
C LEU A 68 -0.58 -11.08 5.98
N VAL A 69 -0.32 -10.19 6.96
CA VAL A 69 -1.37 -9.44 7.67
C VAL A 69 -2.20 -8.61 6.71
N ALA A 70 -1.56 -7.85 5.81
CA ALA A 70 -2.27 -7.04 4.82
C ALA A 70 -3.19 -7.88 3.93
N GLY A 71 -2.71 -9.00 3.38
CA GLY A 71 -3.49 -9.90 2.54
C GLY A 71 -4.58 -10.70 3.29
N LEU A 72 -4.69 -10.55 4.60
CA LEU A 72 -5.71 -11.22 5.41
C LEU A 72 -6.84 -10.31 5.88
N LEU A 73 -6.73 -8.99 5.70
CA LEU A 73 -7.70 -8.03 6.24
C LEU A 73 -9.08 -8.11 5.59
N ASP A 74 -9.13 -8.51 4.33
CA ASP A 74 -10.36 -8.71 3.56
C ASP A 74 -10.80 -10.18 3.45
N GLU A 75 -10.11 -11.07 4.17
CA GLU A 75 -10.39 -12.51 4.23
C GLU A 75 -11.36 -12.89 5.36
N GLY A 76 -12.35 -12.01 5.61
CA GLY A 76 -13.38 -12.13 6.62
C GLY A 76 -13.15 -11.25 7.84
N ALA A 77 -14.22 -10.58 8.29
CA ALA A 77 -14.16 -9.64 9.41
C ALA A 77 -15.49 -9.60 10.18
N GLY A 78 -15.42 -9.36 11.48
CA GLY A 78 -16.58 -9.41 12.37
C GLY A 78 -17.26 -10.77 12.31
N ASP A 79 -18.57 -10.78 12.02
CA ASP A 79 -19.36 -12.01 11.88
C ASP A 79 -19.33 -12.60 10.46
N LEU A 80 -18.73 -11.89 9.50
CA LEU A 80 -18.64 -12.31 8.11
C LEU A 80 -17.39 -13.16 7.89
N GLY A 81 -17.57 -14.42 7.42
CA GLY A 81 -16.46 -15.21 6.90
C GLY A 81 -15.96 -14.65 5.55
N ALA A 82 -14.87 -15.21 5.02
CA ALA A 82 -14.22 -14.68 3.81
C ALA A 82 -15.18 -14.54 2.62
N GLU A 83 -15.96 -15.57 2.29
CA GLU A 83 -16.91 -15.56 1.18
C GLU A 83 -18.00 -14.50 1.38
N ALA A 84 -18.63 -14.47 2.58
CA ALA A 84 -19.68 -13.50 2.89
C ALA A 84 -19.16 -12.05 2.94
N PHE A 85 -17.89 -11.84 3.29
CA PHE A 85 -17.26 -10.53 3.28
C PHE A 85 -17.04 -10.04 1.84
N GLN A 86 -16.53 -10.91 0.97
CA GLN A 86 -16.34 -10.59 -0.45
C GLN A 86 -17.70 -10.37 -1.16
N GLU A 87 -18.69 -11.22 -0.90
CA GLU A 87 -20.05 -11.02 -1.42
C GLU A 87 -20.65 -9.66 -1.00
N ALA A 88 -20.42 -9.25 0.25
CA ALA A 88 -20.89 -7.94 0.75
C ALA A 88 -20.18 -6.75 0.08
N LEU A 89 -18.93 -6.89 -0.34
CA LEU A 89 -18.20 -5.89 -1.14
C LEU A 89 -18.78 -5.85 -2.58
N GLU A 90 -18.89 -7.02 -3.22
CA GLU A 90 -19.33 -7.15 -4.61
C GLU A 90 -20.77 -6.66 -4.82
N GLU A 91 -21.71 -7.00 -3.91
CA GLU A 91 -23.12 -6.59 -3.97
C GLU A 91 -23.30 -5.06 -4.10
N LYS A 92 -22.37 -4.29 -3.55
CA LYS A 92 -22.40 -2.82 -3.55
C LYS A 92 -21.32 -2.20 -4.45
N ALA A 93 -20.64 -3.02 -5.25
CA ALA A 93 -19.50 -2.58 -6.07
C ALA A 93 -18.47 -1.75 -5.23
N ILE A 94 -18.16 -2.24 -4.03
CA ILE A 94 -17.14 -1.66 -3.16
C ILE A 94 -15.83 -2.38 -3.44
N GLU A 95 -14.79 -1.63 -3.77
CA GLU A 95 -13.44 -2.13 -3.92
C GLU A 95 -12.67 -1.80 -2.64
N LEU A 96 -12.19 -2.81 -1.94
CA LEU A 96 -11.35 -2.68 -0.75
C LEU A 96 -10.11 -3.56 -0.95
N SER A 97 -8.93 -2.99 -0.76
CA SER A 97 -7.67 -3.72 -0.88
C SER A 97 -6.63 -3.21 0.10
N PHE A 98 -5.68 -4.08 0.43
CA PHE A 98 -4.57 -3.75 1.31
C PHE A 98 -3.26 -4.29 0.72
N ASP A 99 -2.18 -3.55 0.95
CA ASP A 99 -0.83 -3.94 0.53
C ASP A 99 0.19 -3.52 1.59
N ALA A 100 1.28 -4.25 1.73
CA ALA A 100 2.33 -3.92 2.67
C ALA A 100 3.63 -3.52 1.95
N SER A 101 4.09 -2.32 2.21
CA SER A 101 5.42 -1.86 1.83
C SER A 101 6.39 -1.93 3.03
N ARG A 102 7.62 -1.43 2.85
CA ARG A 102 8.59 -1.43 3.95
C ARG A 102 8.16 -0.61 5.14
N ASP A 103 7.59 0.57 4.90
CA ASP A 103 7.37 1.57 5.95
C ASP A 103 5.89 1.76 6.30
N ARG A 104 4.98 1.07 5.60
CA ARG A 104 3.55 1.23 5.80
C ARG A 104 2.75 0.04 5.28
N VAL A 105 1.54 -0.08 5.81
CA VAL A 105 0.46 -0.87 5.20
C VAL A 105 -0.49 0.12 4.55
N ASP A 106 -0.60 0.03 3.24
CA ASP A 106 -1.47 0.87 2.42
C ASP A 106 -2.85 0.20 2.30
N GLY A 107 -3.91 0.99 2.23
CA GLY A 107 -5.24 0.53 1.94
C GLY A 107 -5.94 1.46 0.95
N SER A 108 -6.72 0.88 0.06
CA SER A 108 -7.55 1.59 -0.91
C SER A 108 -9.00 1.18 -0.74
N LEU A 109 -9.89 2.16 -0.69
CA LEU A 109 -11.34 1.95 -0.63
C LEU A 109 -12.02 2.81 -1.70
N ARG A 110 -12.74 2.16 -2.62
CA ARG A 110 -13.50 2.85 -3.66
C ARG A 110 -14.95 2.36 -3.65
N PHE A 111 -15.89 3.30 -3.79
CA PHE A 111 -17.32 2.98 -3.74
C PHE A 111 -18.17 4.05 -4.42
N LEU A 112 -19.39 3.70 -4.78
CA LEU A 112 -20.42 4.65 -5.20
C LEU A 112 -20.90 5.46 -3.98
N ALA A 113 -21.09 6.78 -4.13
CA ALA A 113 -21.43 7.68 -3.03
C ALA A 113 -22.69 7.24 -2.24
N GLU A 114 -23.68 6.61 -2.90
CA GLU A 114 -24.88 6.06 -2.26
C GLU A 114 -24.60 4.89 -1.32
N HIS A 115 -23.48 4.20 -1.48
CA HIS A 115 -23.07 3.05 -0.66
C HIS A 115 -22.07 3.40 0.43
N ALA A 116 -21.82 4.71 0.68
CA ALA A 116 -20.84 5.18 1.67
C ALA A 116 -21.00 4.54 3.06
N GLY A 117 -22.24 4.40 3.53
CA GLY A 117 -22.52 3.79 4.84
C GLY A 117 -21.97 2.37 4.98
N ARG A 118 -22.24 1.53 3.96
CA ARG A 118 -21.78 0.13 3.93
C ARG A 118 -20.28 0.04 3.70
N ALA A 119 -19.72 0.92 2.85
CA ALA A 119 -18.28 0.95 2.59
C ALA A 119 -17.47 1.26 3.86
N PHE A 120 -17.86 2.26 4.64
CA PHE A 120 -17.21 2.58 5.92
C PHE A 120 -17.41 1.49 6.98
N GLU A 121 -18.55 0.81 6.99
CA GLU A 121 -18.79 -0.33 7.89
C GLU A 121 -17.84 -1.48 7.57
N LEU A 122 -17.76 -1.91 6.30
CA LEU A 122 -16.87 -3.00 5.89
C LEU A 122 -15.40 -2.64 6.09
N LEU A 123 -14.97 -1.41 5.77
CA LEU A 123 -13.65 -0.93 6.11
C LEU A 123 -13.37 -1.05 7.62
N GLY A 124 -14.30 -0.59 8.45
CA GLY A 124 -14.18 -0.65 9.90
C GLY A 124 -14.02 -2.08 10.42
N LEU A 125 -14.81 -3.02 9.89
CA LEU A 125 -14.67 -4.44 10.23
C LEU A 125 -13.31 -4.99 9.80
N ALA A 126 -12.89 -4.75 8.55
CA ALA A 126 -11.62 -5.24 8.01
C ALA A 126 -10.42 -4.81 8.85
N VAL A 127 -10.36 -3.54 9.27
CA VAL A 127 -9.19 -3.02 10.00
C VAL A 127 -9.24 -3.22 11.51
N SER A 128 -10.42 -3.40 12.12
CA SER A 128 -10.54 -3.49 13.57
C SER A 128 -10.95 -4.87 14.11
N ALA A 129 -11.57 -5.70 13.29
CA ALA A 129 -12.08 -7.00 13.68
C ALA A 129 -11.84 -8.09 12.62
N PRO A 130 -10.63 -8.17 11.99
CA PRO A 130 -10.31 -9.23 11.06
C PRO A 130 -10.32 -10.59 11.78
N ARG A 131 -10.84 -11.61 11.10
CA ARG A 131 -11.03 -12.94 11.73
C ARG A 131 -9.73 -13.73 11.85
N PHE A 132 -8.84 -13.57 10.88
CA PHE A 132 -7.59 -14.32 10.79
C PHE A 132 -7.79 -15.83 11.00
N GLU A 133 -8.75 -16.40 10.27
CA GLU A 133 -9.03 -17.83 10.34
C GLU A 133 -7.84 -18.64 9.81
N THR A 134 -7.55 -19.77 10.42
CA THR A 134 -6.40 -20.61 10.04
C THR A 134 -6.45 -21.00 8.56
N GLY A 135 -7.65 -21.32 8.04
CA GLY A 135 -7.79 -21.66 6.61
C GLY A 135 -7.50 -20.49 5.68
N ALA A 136 -7.83 -19.25 6.06
CA ALA A 136 -7.48 -18.04 5.32
C ALA A 136 -5.97 -17.78 5.37
N ILE A 137 -5.36 -17.93 6.56
CA ILE A 137 -3.91 -17.79 6.74
C ILE A 137 -3.16 -18.78 5.83
N ASP A 138 -3.57 -20.04 5.80
CA ASP A 138 -2.93 -21.07 4.98
C ASP A 138 -3.07 -20.77 3.48
N ARG A 139 -4.24 -20.32 3.04
CA ARG A 139 -4.51 -19.95 1.65
C ARG A 139 -3.68 -18.75 1.22
N VAL A 140 -3.72 -17.64 1.94
CA VAL A 140 -2.98 -16.40 1.61
C VAL A 140 -1.48 -16.66 1.67
N ARG A 141 -1.00 -17.38 2.68
CA ARG A 141 0.41 -17.81 2.76
C ARG A 141 0.82 -18.60 1.51
N ALA A 142 0.00 -19.55 1.07
CA ALA A 142 0.29 -20.34 -0.12
C ALA A 142 0.34 -19.47 -1.39
N GLN A 143 -0.53 -18.46 -1.50
CA GLN A 143 -0.52 -17.48 -2.60
C GLN A 143 0.76 -16.65 -2.60
N ILE A 144 1.18 -16.12 -1.45
CA ILE A 144 2.44 -15.37 -1.32
C ILE A 144 3.63 -16.26 -1.70
N ILE A 145 3.70 -17.48 -1.17
CA ILE A 145 4.78 -18.45 -1.50
C ILE A 145 4.80 -18.77 -3.00
N ALA A 146 3.64 -18.93 -3.64
CA ALA A 146 3.57 -19.17 -5.07
C ALA A 146 4.06 -17.96 -5.89
N GLY A 147 3.80 -16.73 -5.42
CA GLY A 147 4.37 -15.49 -5.96
C GLY A 147 5.89 -15.49 -5.86
N LEU A 148 6.43 -15.66 -4.65
CA LEU A 148 7.87 -15.67 -4.39
C LEU A 148 8.61 -16.73 -5.24
N LYS A 149 8.04 -17.94 -5.41
CA LYS A 149 8.61 -18.97 -6.28
C LYS A 149 8.68 -18.57 -7.76
N ARG A 150 7.69 -17.82 -8.25
CA ARG A 150 7.76 -17.29 -9.64
C ARG A 150 8.87 -16.24 -9.75
N ASP A 151 9.03 -15.42 -8.74
CA ASP A 151 9.99 -14.34 -8.69
C ASP A 151 11.45 -14.85 -8.56
N GLU A 152 11.67 -16.06 -8.04
CA GLU A 152 12.99 -16.69 -8.00
C GLU A 152 13.67 -16.79 -9.37
N SER A 153 12.90 -16.90 -10.44
CA SER A 153 13.39 -16.95 -11.82
C SER A 153 13.43 -15.60 -12.54
N ASP A 154 12.89 -14.52 -11.93
CA ASP A 154 12.92 -13.19 -12.51
C ASP A 154 14.26 -12.48 -12.22
N PRO A 155 15.07 -12.18 -13.27
CA PRO A 155 16.38 -11.56 -13.09
C PRO A 155 16.31 -10.16 -12.47
N ASN A 156 15.22 -9.41 -12.69
CA ASN A 156 15.07 -8.07 -12.13
C ASN A 156 14.76 -8.13 -10.63
N VAL A 157 13.94 -9.09 -10.21
CA VAL A 157 13.64 -9.32 -8.79
C VAL A 157 14.91 -9.76 -8.07
N ARG A 158 15.61 -10.77 -8.61
CA ARG A 158 16.87 -11.30 -8.05
C ARG A 158 17.94 -10.22 -7.92
N ALA A 159 18.13 -9.40 -8.97
CA ALA A 159 19.09 -8.31 -8.95
C ALA A 159 18.74 -7.25 -7.89
N ARG A 160 17.45 -6.88 -7.76
CA ARG A 160 16.96 -5.90 -6.78
C ARG A 160 17.11 -6.41 -5.35
N GLU A 161 16.72 -7.64 -5.07
CA GLU A 161 16.86 -8.25 -3.75
C GLU A 161 18.33 -8.37 -3.33
N THR A 162 19.18 -8.83 -4.25
CA THR A 162 20.63 -8.93 -4.01
C THR A 162 21.21 -7.55 -3.69
N LEU A 163 20.92 -6.55 -4.52
CA LEU A 163 21.37 -5.18 -4.28
C LEU A 163 20.91 -4.66 -2.91
N GLN A 164 19.63 -4.82 -2.56
CA GLN A 164 19.07 -4.33 -1.31
C GLN A 164 19.69 -5.04 -0.09
N SER A 165 19.80 -6.36 -0.12
CA SER A 165 20.36 -7.13 0.98
C SER A 165 21.83 -6.76 1.26
N ARG A 166 22.59 -6.40 0.22
CA ARG A 166 23.97 -5.95 0.33
C ARG A 166 24.07 -4.48 0.73
N ALA A 167 23.28 -3.60 0.10
CA ALA A 167 23.30 -2.17 0.40
C ALA A 167 22.82 -1.85 1.82
N TYR A 168 21.93 -2.67 2.39
CA TYR A 168 21.35 -2.46 3.72
C TYR A 168 21.54 -3.68 4.64
N SER A 169 22.71 -4.30 4.57
CA SER A 169 23.04 -5.46 5.40
C SER A 169 22.86 -5.16 6.89
N GLY A 170 22.13 -6.04 7.61
CA GLY A 170 21.83 -5.86 9.04
C GLY A 170 20.74 -4.81 9.36
N HIS A 171 20.24 -4.09 8.37
CA HIS A 171 19.14 -3.14 8.52
C HIS A 171 17.82 -3.78 8.04
N PRO A 172 16.64 -3.43 8.63
CA PRO A 172 15.34 -3.94 8.17
C PRO A 172 15.08 -3.75 6.66
N TYR A 173 15.63 -2.70 6.06
CA TYR A 173 15.48 -2.45 4.62
C TYR A 173 16.25 -3.42 3.72
N GLY A 174 17.20 -4.15 4.26
CA GLY A 174 17.88 -5.23 3.53
C GLY A 174 17.09 -6.53 3.44
N ARG A 175 15.96 -6.64 4.17
CA ARG A 175 15.09 -7.81 4.14
C ARG A 175 14.05 -7.65 3.02
N PRO A 176 13.64 -8.74 2.33
CA PRO A 176 12.53 -8.70 1.38
C PRO A 176 11.22 -8.30 2.10
N ALA A 177 10.50 -7.33 1.56
CA ALA A 177 9.22 -6.90 2.12
C ALA A 177 8.12 -7.95 1.89
N ASP A 178 8.17 -8.63 0.73
CA ASP A 178 7.20 -9.65 0.34
C ASP A 178 7.38 -10.95 1.15
N GLY A 179 8.55 -11.14 1.76
CA GLY A 179 8.84 -12.23 2.68
C GLY A 179 9.92 -13.20 2.20
N VAL A 180 10.19 -14.18 3.06
CA VAL A 180 11.07 -15.32 2.79
C VAL A 180 10.28 -16.60 2.99
N ILE A 181 10.31 -17.52 2.02
CA ILE A 181 9.47 -18.75 2.02
C ILE A 181 9.59 -19.53 3.33
N ALA A 182 10.82 -19.74 3.81
CA ALA A 182 11.06 -20.49 5.04
C ALA A 182 10.52 -19.76 6.30
N GLU A 183 10.57 -18.43 6.31
CA GLU A 183 10.10 -17.61 7.43
C GLU A 183 8.57 -17.51 7.44
N LEU A 184 7.95 -17.36 6.26
CA LEU A 184 6.48 -17.38 6.09
C LEU A 184 5.87 -18.70 6.58
N ALA A 185 6.52 -19.82 6.36
CA ALA A 185 6.05 -21.15 6.82
C ALA A 185 5.99 -21.25 8.36
N ALA A 186 6.77 -20.43 9.08
CA ALA A 186 6.84 -20.41 10.53
C ALA A 186 5.93 -19.33 11.18
N ILE A 187 5.13 -18.59 10.39
CA ILE A 187 4.18 -17.61 10.89
C ILE A 187 2.88 -18.32 11.28
N ASP A 188 2.50 -18.20 12.54
CA ASP A 188 1.23 -18.69 13.06
C ASP A 188 0.20 -17.56 13.26
N ARG A 189 -1.00 -17.92 13.68
CA ARG A 189 -2.09 -16.97 13.92
C ARG A 189 -1.77 -15.96 15.03
N ASP A 190 -1.04 -16.37 16.06
CA ASP A 190 -0.72 -15.50 17.18
C ASP A 190 0.25 -14.40 16.78
N LEU A 191 1.22 -14.70 15.90
CA LEU A 191 2.10 -13.71 15.29
C LEU A 191 1.32 -12.73 14.40
N VAL A 192 0.35 -13.20 13.61
CA VAL A 192 -0.52 -12.35 12.78
C VAL A 192 -1.30 -11.38 13.65
N LEU A 193 -1.97 -11.87 14.71
CA LEU A 193 -2.71 -11.04 15.68
C LEU A 193 -1.80 -10.03 16.39
N ALA A 194 -0.63 -10.46 16.83
CA ALA A 194 0.33 -9.59 17.49
C ALA A 194 0.80 -8.46 16.57
N GLN A 195 1.12 -8.76 15.30
CA GLN A 195 1.58 -7.77 14.33
C GLN A 195 0.45 -6.81 13.96
N HIS A 196 -0.75 -7.31 13.72
CA HIS A 196 -1.93 -6.45 13.51
C HIS A 196 -2.10 -5.45 14.65
N GLY A 197 -2.11 -5.92 15.91
CA GLY A 197 -2.24 -5.06 17.08
C GLY A 197 -1.07 -4.09 17.32
N ARG A 198 0.07 -4.25 16.64
CA ARG A 198 1.20 -3.31 16.66
C ARG A 198 1.08 -2.22 15.62
N LEU A 199 0.65 -2.57 14.41
CA LEU A 199 0.65 -1.68 13.24
C LEU A 199 -0.61 -0.81 13.15
N PHE A 200 -1.78 -1.37 13.46
CA PHE A 200 -3.06 -0.72 13.19
C PHE A 200 -3.50 0.14 14.38
N ALA A 201 -3.21 1.45 14.28
CA ALA A 201 -3.61 2.43 15.29
C ALA A 201 -3.87 3.80 14.65
N ARG A 202 -4.66 4.64 15.33
CA ARG A 202 -5.12 5.92 14.80
C ARG A 202 -4.00 6.96 14.60
N ASP A 203 -3.00 7.00 15.46
CA ASP A 203 -1.85 7.92 15.34
C ASP A 203 -0.94 7.60 14.15
N ALA A 204 -0.91 6.33 13.73
CA ALA A 204 -0.15 5.87 12.57
C ALA A 204 -0.86 6.12 11.23
N LEU A 205 -2.14 6.51 11.25
CA LEU A 205 -2.99 6.61 10.07
C LEU A 205 -2.77 7.92 9.31
N ARG A 206 -2.73 7.82 7.97
CA ARG A 206 -2.72 8.93 7.02
C ARG A 206 -3.81 8.68 5.99
N ILE A 207 -4.62 9.69 5.66
CA ILE A 207 -5.81 9.50 4.82
C ILE A 207 -5.87 10.59 3.76
N VAL A 208 -6.18 10.18 2.53
CA VAL A 208 -6.52 11.06 1.41
C VAL A 208 -7.85 10.60 0.84
N ALA A 209 -8.76 11.51 0.59
CA ALA A 209 -10.07 11.20 0.02
C ALA A 209 -10.40 12.16 -1.12
N VAL A 210 -10.95 11.60 -2.21
CA VAL A 210 -11.39 12.36 -3.38
C VAL A 210 -12.74 11.80 -3.84
N GLY A 211 -13.69 12.67 -4.14
CA GLY A 211 -14.93 12.24 -4.77
C GLY A 211 -16.21 12.90 -4.26
N ALA A 212 -17.31 12.27 -4.56
CA ALA A 212 -18.65 12.78 -4.34
C ALA A 212 -19.13 12.57 -2.89
N ILE A 213 -18.42 13.14 -1.93
CA ILE A 213 -18.73 13.08 -0.50
C ILE A 213 -18.42 14.41 0.17
N SER A 214 -19.32 14.91 1.02
CA SER A 214 -19.06 16.13 1.78
C SER A 214 -18.04 15.90 2.91
N ALA A 215 -17.40 16.97 3.36
CA ALA A 215 -16.43 16.89 4.46
C ALA A 215 -17.05 16.30 5.74
N GLU A 216 -18.31 16.66 6.06
CA GLU A 216 -19.03 16.18 7.23
C GLU A 216 -19.35 14.68 7.13
N ALA A 217 -19.83 14.23 5.96
CA ALA A 217 -20.15 12.82 5.73
C ALA A 217 -18.89 11.95 5.74
N LEU A 218 -17.80 12.45 5.14
CA LEU A 218 -16.49 11.80 5.15
C LEU A 218 -15.97 11.66 6.59
N ALA A 219 -15.96 12.76 7.36
CA ALA A 219 -15.49 12.75 8.75
C ALA A 219 -16.28 11.73 9.59
N ALA A 220 -17.61 11.77 9.53
CA ALA A 220 -18.47 10.85 10.27
C ALA A 220 -18.27 9.39 9.85
N GLY A 221 -18.02 9.13 8.55
CA GLY A 221 -17.73 7.80 8.02
C GLY A 221 -16.40 7.25 8.53
N LEU A 222 -15.33 8.05 8.43
CA LEU A 222 -13.99 7.69 8.90
C LEU A 222 -13.93 7.50 10.41
N ASP A 223 -14.56 8.40 11.18
CA ASP A 223 -14.61 8.27 12.64
C ASP A 223 -15.27 6.96 13.08
N ARG A 224 -16.33 6.53 12.39
CA ARG A 224 -16.95 5.22 12.64
C ARG A 224 -16.05 4.05 12.22
N ALA A 225 -15.45 4.13 11.03
CA ALA A 225 -14.61 3.05 10.51
C ALA A 225 -13.39 2.79 11.41
N PHE A 226 -12.77 3.83 11.94
CA PHE A 226 -11.55 3.70 12.73
C PHE A 226 -11.77 3.81 14.25
N ALA A 227 -13.04 3.87 14.72
CA ALA A 227 -13.37 4.06 16.13
C ALA A 227 -12.74 3.01 17.06
N ASN A 228 -12.73 1.75 16.61
CA ASN A 228 -12.30 0.61 17.41
C ASN A 228 -10.79 0.36 17.37
N LEU A 229 -10.04 1.14 16.56
CA LEU A 229 -8.58 1.05 16.57
C LEU A 229 -7.98 1.66 17.84
N PRO A 230 -6.88 1.09 18.37
CA PRO A 230 -6.12 1.72 19.45
C PRO A 230 -5.66 3.12 19.07
N ALA A 231 -5.47 3.97 20.10
CA ALA A 231 -5.02 5.35 19.88
C ALA A 231 -3.59 5.42 19.36
N GLY A 232 -2.69 4.56 19.87
CA GLY A 232 -1.27 4.57 19.58
C GLY A 232 -0.73 3.25 19.04
N ALA A 233 0.04 3.32 17.95
CA ALA A 233 0.79 2.20 17.40
C ALA A 233 2.00 1.84 18.27
N ARG A 234 2.41 0.57 18.23
CA ARG A 234 3.58 0.09 18.96
C ARG A 234 4.72 -0.23 17.99
N LEU A 235 5.23 0.83 17.35
CA LEU A 235 6.28 0.72 16.34
C LEU A 235 7.65 0.83 16.97
N ASP A 236 8.56 -0.02 16.51
CA ASP A 236 9.98 0.12 16.85
C ASP A 236 10.59 1.29 16.04
N ALA A 237 11.53 2.00 16.66
CA ALA A 237 12.26 3.05 15.97
C ALA A 237 13.22 2.40 14.94
N ILE A 238 13.01 2.70 13.66
CA ILE A 238 13.89 2.28 12.58
C ILE A 238 15.01 3.31 12.44
N ALA A 239 16.26 2.89 12.60
CA ALA A 239 17.42 3.76 12.42
C ALA A 239 17.48 4.28 10.97
N PRO A 240 18.06 5.47 10.73
CA PRO A 240 18.31 5.93 9.38
C PRO A 240 19.12 4.92 8.57
N ALA A 241 18.62 4.52 7.40
CA ALA A 241 19.32 3.59 6.54
C ALA A 241 20.51 4.28 5.87
N ALA A 242 21.70 3.69 6.03
CA ALA A 242 22.92 4.09 5.32
C ALA A 242 23.33 2.98 4.37
N MET A 243 23.60 3.33 3.11
CA MET A 243 24.09 2.38 2.12
C MET A 243 25.47 1.85 2.55
N GLN A 244 25.59 0.55 2.63
CA GLN A 244 26.83 -0.17 2.96
C GLN A 244 27.43 -0.78 1.68
N ASN A 245 28.63 -1.35 1.84
CA ASN A 245 29.30 -2.10 0.79
C ASN A 245 29.48 -1.33 -0.54
N ALA A 246 29.76 -0.01 -0.46
CA ALA A 246 30.09 0.80 -1.62
C ALA A 246 31.28 0.19 -2.40
N GLY A 247 31.13 0.10 -3.73
CA GLY A 247 32.13 -0.53 -4.60
C GLY A 247 32.03 -2.07 -4.68
N LEU A 248 31.12 -2.71 -3.95
CA LEU A 248 30.86 -4.13 -4.12
C LEU A 248 30.31 -4.42 -5.52
N ARG A 249 30.85 -5.43 -6.17
CA ARG A 249 30.33 -6.03 -7.39
C ARG A 249 29.92 -7.45 -7.07
N GLU A 250 28.66 -7.77 -7.27
CA GLU A 250 28.11 -9.12 -7.10
C GLU A 250 27.54 -9.62 -8.41
N ILE A 251 27.76 -10.88 -8.72
CA ILE A 251 27.27 -11.54 -9.92
C ILE A 251 26.38 -12.68 -9.46
N VAL A 252 25.13 -12.66 -9.87
CA VAL A 252 24.17 -13.75 -9.68
C VAL A 252 24.05 -14.46 -11.02
N ASP A 253 24.50 -15.70 -11.08
CA ASP A 253 24.44 -16.51 -12.29
C ASP A 253 23.05 -17.12 -12.42
N LEU A 254 22.40 -16.86 -13.56
CA LEU A 254 21.08 -17.39 -13.93
C LEU A 254 21.18 -17.94 -15.35
N ASP A 255 20.58 -19.11 -15.61
CA ASP A 255 20.52 -19.71 -16.94
C ASP A 255 19.51 -18.97 -17.85
N ILE A 256 19.84 -17.76 -18.25
CA ILE A 256 19.04 -16.89 -19.10
C ILE A 256 19.92 -16.21 -20.17
N PRO A 257 19.36 -15.92 -21.37
CA PRO A 257 20.13 -15.32 -22.46
C PRO A 257 20.44 -13.83 -22.31
N GLN A 258 19.95 -13.18 -21.24
CA GLN A 258 20.08 -11.75 -21.00
C GLN A 258 20.81 -11.45 -19.68
N SER A 259 21.45 -10.30 -19.61
CA SER A 259 22.04 -9.80 -18.35
C SER A 259 21.26 -8.59 -17.86
N THR A 260 20.85 -8.62 -16.59
CA THR A 260 20.28 -7.46 -15.89
C THR A 260 21.36 -6.82 -15.02
N LEU A 261 21.57 -5.53 -15.19
CA LEU A 261 22.51 -4.76 -14.37
C LEU A 261 21.73 -3.76 -13.51
N LEU A 262 21.93 -3.81 -12.20
CA LEU A 262 21.51 -2.79 -11.26
C LEU A 262 22.71 -2.09 -10.66
N LEU A 263 22.62 -0.76 -10.60
CA LEU A 263 23.63 0.11 -10.01
C LEU A 263 22.97 1.00 -8.96
N ALA A 264 23.56 1.12 -7.78
CA ALA A 264 23.10 2.03 -6.73
C ALA A 264 24.21 3.00 -6.32
N LEU A 265 23.82 4.24 -6.14
CA LEU A 265 24.67 5.31 -5.61
C LEU A 265 23.93 5.99 -4.46
N PRO A 266 24.66 6.59 -3.48
CA PRO A 266 24.01 7.43 -2.48
C PRO A 266 23.24 8.57 -3.15
N GLY A 267 21.98 8.72 -2.79
CA GLY A 267 21.10 9.76 -3.31
C GLY A 267 20.85 10.87 -2.29
N ILE A 268 20.00 11.82 -2.69
CA ILE A 268 19.54 12.92 -1.84
C ILE A 268 18.28 12.47 -1.11
N ALA A 269 18.24 12.68 0.22
CA ALA A 269 17.10 12.31 1.04
C ALA A 269 15.83 13.07 0.61
N ARG A 270 14.67 12.42 0.65
CA ARG A 270 13.39 13.03 0.24
C ARG A 270 13.04 14.32 0.99
N LYS A 271 13.52 14.45 2.24
CA LYS A 271 13.31 15.66 3.07
C LYS A 271 14.36 16.75 2.83
N ASP A 272 15.37 16.50 2.01
CA ASP A 272 16.40 17.48 1.67
C ASP A 272 15.80 18.58 0.76
N PRO A 273 16.06 19.86 1.01
CA PRO A 273 15.60 20.96 0.15
C PRO A 273 16.00 20.82 -1.32
N LEU A 274 17.09 20.12 -1.61
CA LEU A 274 17.59 19.87 -2.97
C LEU A 274 16.94 18.66 -3.63
N HIS A 275 16.04 17.92 -2.95
CA HIS A 275 15.41 16.73 -3.51
C HIS A 275 14.62 17.01 -4.79
N MET A 276 13.78 18.05 -4.78
CA MET A 276 12.99 18.42 -5.97
C MET A 276 13.85 18.89 -7.14
N PRO A 277 14.85 19.78 -6.94
CA PRO A 277 15.83 20.09 -8.00
C PRO A 277 16.54 18.84 -8.55
N ALA A 278 16.96 17.93 -7.71
CA ALA A 278 17.63 16.69 -8.14
C ALA A 278 16.70 15.77 -8.94
N MET A 279 15.42 15.69 -8.54
CA MET A 279 14.40 14.93 -9.27
C MET A 279 14.17 15.48 -10.68
N VAL A 280 14.08 16.81 -10.82
CA VAL A 280 13.96 17.47 -12.11
C VAL A 280 15.21 17.21 -12.97
N LEU A 281 16.40 17.36 -12.40
CA LEU A 281 17.66 17.10 -13.10
C LEU A 281 17.77 15.65 -13.63
N ASN A 282 17.24 14.70 -12.86
CA ASN A 282 17.27 13.28 -13.26
C ASN A 282 16.32 12.96 -14.43
N HIS A 283 15.40 13.87 -14.80
CA HIS A 283 14.44 13.72 -15.91
C HIS A 283 14.86 14.48 -17.17
N ILE A 284 15.94 15.25 -17.14
CA ILE A 284 16.53 15.96 -18.27
C ILE A 284 17.57 15.07 -18.94
#